data_8150840b67bd508f84c916f58a2ff235
#
_entry.id   8150840b67bd508f84c916f58a2ff235
#
_cell.length_a   1.000
_cell.length_b   1.000
_cell.length_c   1.000
_cell.angle_alpha   90.00
_cell.angle_beta   90.00
_cell.angle_gamma   90.00
#
_symmetry.space_group_name_H-M   'P 1'
#
loop_
_entity.id
_entity.type
_entity.pdbx_description
1 polymer ?
#
loop_
_entity_poly.entity_id
_entity_poly.type
_entity_poly.pdbx_seq_one_letter_code
_entity_poly.pdbx_strand_id
1 'polypeptide(L)'
;MTRMYGLNNHIMICTDYADPAAHRHMAAHLIVSLGRNMTVLANGITFDCRGIIIPPNTLHKVDTQNSPVLVFLFDSTSSVASQIKDIQILPDTDCAHISYLFSEFERFGSTTAYIQFETQVFHMLGFDAGCTVTDTRIADAMKTIRSQLSMPLSCGDVADSVFLSQGRFSHLFRQQVGMTFSAYLIYQRLLHVYTRILSGMSITEASLEAGFSSSTHFAEVNRRVFGLSASSITKNLIFTKIQ
;
A
#
# COMPACT_ATOMS: atom_id res chain seq x y z
N MET A 1 -14.96 -11.15 1.77
CA MET A 1 -13.72 -11.51 2.54
C MET A 1 -12.57 -10.65 2.08
N THR A 2 -11.88 -9.95 3.00
CA THR A 2 -10.79 -9.04 2.63
C THR A 2 -9.45 -9.75 2.77
N ARG A 3 -8.63 -9.72 1.71
CA ARG A 3 -7.24 -10.18 1.72
C ARG A 3 -6.32 -8.99 1.49
N MET A 4 -5.30 -8.83 2.32
CA MET A 4 -4.33 -7.76 2.23
C MET A 4 -2.94 -8.34 2.09
N TYR A 5 -2.17 -7.81 1.17
CA TYR A 5 -0.79 -8.18 0.91
C TYR A 5 0.07 -6.93 1.12
N GLY A 6 0.95 -7.00 2.11
CA GLY A 6 1.84 -5.89 2.46
C GLY A 6 3.24 -6.11 1.89
N LEU A 7 3.71 -5.17 1.10
CA LEU A 7 5.06 -5.15 0.51
C LEU A 7 5.92 -4.04 1.15
N ASN A 8 7.11 -3.83 0.60
CA ASN A 8 8.02 -2.82 1.16
C ASN A 8 7.54 -1.37 0.94
N ASN A 9 6.81 -1.08 -0.13
CA ASN A 9 6.49 0.27 -0.58
C ASN A 9 5.03 0.49 -1.00
N HIS A 10 4.18 -0.54 -0.95
CA HIS A 10 2.75 -0.43 -1.22
C HIS A 10 1.96 -1.58 -0.57
N ILE A 11 0.65 -1.45 -0.57
CA ILE A 11 -0.28 -2.50 -0.15
C ILE A 11 -1.16 -2.86 -1.34
N MET A 12 -1.43 -4.16 -1.50
CA MET A 12 -2.51 -4.64 -2.33
C MET A 12 -3.62 -5.21 -1.46
N ILE A 13 -4.85 -4.86 -1.77
CA ILE A 13 -6.06 -5.35 -1.09
C ILE A 13 -6.96 -6.01 -2.13
N CYS A 14 -7.41 -7.23 -1.85
CA CYS A 14 -8.51 -7.85 -2.55
C CYS A 14 -9.75 -7.82 -1.64
N THR A 15 -10.79 -7.13 -2.04
CA THR A 15 -11.99 -6.93 -1.20
C THR A 15 -13.23 -6.73 -2.07
N ASP A 16 -14.39 -7.01 -1.50
CA ASP A 16 -15.71 -6.66 -2.02
C ASP A 16 -16.31 -5.41 -1.36
N TYR A 17 -15.50 -4.71 -0.57
CA TYR A 17 -15.92 -3.50 0.15
C TYR A 17 -16.05 -2.31 -0.81
N ALA A 18 -17.19 -1.61 -0.70
CA ALA A 18 -17.43 -0.33 -1.38
C ALA A 18 -17.23 0.84 -0.39
N ASP A 19 -16.72 1.96 -0.90
CA ASP A 19 -16.61 3.19 -0.11
C ASP A 19 -17.99 3.82 0.11
N PRO A 20 -18.48 3.93 1.35
CA PRO A 20 -19.84 4.41 1.59
C PRO A 20 -19.99 5.91 1.32
N ALA A 21 -18.91 6.68 1.37
CA ALA A 21 -18.91 8.12 1.17
C ALA A 21 -17.69 8.59 0.38
N ALA A 22 -17.82 9.69 -0.35
CA ALA A 22 -16.69 10.32 -1.01
C ALA A 22 -15.65 10.79 0.02
N HIS A 23 -14.40 10.45 -0.21
CA HIS A 23 -13.28 10.79 0.66
C HIS A 23 -12.02 11.06 -0.16
N ARG A 24 -10.97 11.51 0.51
CA ARG A 24 -9.63 11.66 -0.08
C ARG A 24 -8.58 11.20 0.90
N HIS A 25 -7.52 10.66 0.39
CA HIS A 25 -6.32 10.31 1.16
C HIS A 25 -5.05 10.40 0.32
N MET A 26 -3.91 10.19 0.96
CA MET A 26 -2.61 10.49 0.34
C MET A 26 -2.12 9.42 -0.63
N ALA A 27 -2.67 8.21 -0.62
CA ALA A 27 -2.24 7.18 -1.54
C ALA A 27 -2.76 7.43 -2.95
N ALA A 28 -1.97 7.06 -3.97
CA ALA A 28 -2.46 6.83 -5.30
C ALA A 28 -3.05 5.42 -5.39
N HIS A 29 -4.00 5.21 -6.31
CA HIS A 29 -4.66 3.93 -6.49
C HIS A 29 -4.47 3.38 -7.89
N LEU A 30 -4.35 2.06 -7.95
CA LEU A 30 -4.76 1.26 -9.09
C LEU A 30 -5.91 0.38 -8.58
N ILE A 31 -7.09 0.47 -9.17
CA ILE A 31 -8.27 -0.31 -8.80
C ILE A 31 -8.72 -1.11 -10.01
N VAL A 32 -8.85 -2.42 -9.85
CA VAL A 32 -9.30 -3.34 -10.92
C VAL A 32 -10.41 -4.22 -10.39
N SER A 33 -11.56 -4.20 -11.02
CA SER A 33 -12.65 -5.12 -10.73
C SER A 33 -12.37 -6.51 -11.33
N LEU A 34 -12.50 -7.52 -10.49
CA LEU A 34 -12.35 -8.92 -10.90
C LEU A 34 -13.62 -9.49 -11.54
N GLY A 35 -14.69 -8.72 -11.56
CA GLY A 35 -15.98 -9.10 -12.12
C GLY A 35 -16.47 -8.11 -13.17
N ARG A 36 -17.63 -7.50 -12.87
CA ARG A 36 -18.28 -6.49 -13.72
C ARG A 36 -17.66 -5.11 -13.52
N ASN A 37 -18.10 -4.12 -14.31
CA ASN A 37 -17.75 -2.73 -14.09
C ASN A 37 -18.10 -2.26 -12.68
N MET A 38 -17.36 -1.30 -12.20
CA MET A 38 -17.61 -0.54 -10.98
C MET A 38 -17.96 0.91 -11.34
N THR A 39 -18.71 1.58 -10.49
CA THR A 39 -18.98 3.01 -10.62
C THR A 39 -18.01 3.78 -9.74
N VAL A 40 -17.19 4.64 -10.32
CA VAL A 40 -16.23 5.47 -9.61
C VAL A 40 -16.58 6.94 -9.80
N LEU A 41 -16.86 7.64 -8.72
CA LEU A 41 -16.94 9.11 -8.71
C LEU A 41 -15.55 9.64 -8.33
N ALA A 42 -14.93 10.43 -9.19
CA ALA A 42 -13.63 11.05 -8.91
C ALA A 42 -13.61 12.50 -9.41
N ASN A 43 -13.28 13.43 -8.51
CA ASN A 43 -13.29 14.87 -8.77
C ASN A 43 -14.60 15.37 -9.44
N GLY A 44 -15.75 14.81 -9.05
CA GLY A 44 -17.06 15.20 -9.57
C GLY A 44 -17.44 14.53 -10.91
N ILE A 45 -16.58 13.72 -11.49
CA ILE A 45 -16.85 12.96 -12.73
C ILE A 45 -17.15 11.51 -12.37
N THR A 46 -18.20 10.94 -12.95
CA THR A 46 -18.57 9.55 -12.77
C THR A 46 -18.02 8.71 -13.92
N PHE A 47 -17.32 7.62 -13.58
CA PHE A 47 -16.77 6.64 -14.50
C PHE A 47 -17.47 5.30 -14.27
N ASP A 48 -17.85 4.62 -15.36
CA ASP A 48 -18.25 3.21 -15.35
C ASP A 48 -17.15 2.40 -16.06
N CYS A 49 -16.35 1.66 -15.29
CA CYS A 49 -15.15 1.02 -15.79
C CYS A 49 -14.77 -0.22 -15.00
N ARG A 50 -14.00 -1.11 -15.61
CA ARG A 50 -13.39 -2.26 -14.92
C ARG A 50 -12.10 -1.91 -14.18
N GLY A 51 -11.35 -0.94 -14.67
CA GLY A 51 -10.07 -0.55 -14.07
C GLY A 51 -9.85 0.96 -14.15
N ILE A 52 -9.27 1.51 -13.08
CA ILE A 52 -8.98 2.94 -12.99
C ILE A 52 -7.73 3.18 -12.16
N ILE A 53 -6.94 4.17 -12.58
CA ILE A 53 -5.82 4.72 -11.85
C ILE A 53 -6.22 6.11 -11.34
N ILE A 54 -6.02 6.36 -10.04
CA ILE A 54 -6.43 7.61 -9.38
C ILE A 54 -5.21 8.25 -8.70
N PRO A 55 -4.88 9.52 -9.00
CA PRO A 55 -3.78 10.24 -8.37
C PRO A 55 -3.96 10.41 -6.85
N PRO A 56 -2.86 10.66 -6.12
CA PRO A 56 -2.92 10.99 -4.69
C PRO A 56 -3.84 12.18 -4.41
N ASN A 57 -4.49 12.18 -3.25
CA ASN A 57 -5.33 13.28 -2.76
C ASN A 57 -6.54 13.64 -3.65
N THR A 58 -6.95 12.75 -4.54
CA THR A 58 -8.16 12.90 -5.36
C THR A 58 -9.40 12.60 -4.53
N LEU A 59 -10.42 13.48 -4.57
CA LEU A 59 -11.71 13.18 -3.95
C LEU A 59 -12.41 12.08 -4.77
N HIS A 60 -12.67 10.93 -4.16
CA HIS A 60 -13.27 9.80 -4.86
C HIS A 60 -14.21 8.98 -3.98
N LYS A 61 -15.06 8.20 -4.65
CA LYS A 61 -15.94 7.16 -4.07
C LYS A 61 -15.98 6.01 -5.07
N VAL A 62 -15.90 4.78 -4.56
CA VAL A 62 -15.95 3.57 -5.38
C VAL A 62 -17.15 2.72 -4.97
N ASP A 63 -18.03 2.45 -5.92
CA ASP A 63 -19.09 1.46 -5.80
C ASP A 63 -18.70 0.24 -6.63
N THR A 64 -18.32 -0.82 -5.96
CA THR A 64 -17.88 -2.07 -6.59
C THR A 64 -19.04 -2.91 -7.13
N GLN A 65 -20.28 -2.51 -6.88
CA GLN A 65 -21.48 -3.26 -7.24
C GLN A 65 -21.43 -4.72 -6.77
N ASN A 66 -20.89 -4.94 -5.57
CA ASN A 66 -20.63 -6.25 -4.95
C ASN A 66 -19.67 -7.17 -5.74
N SER A 67 -18.89 -6.62 -6.66
CA SER A 67 -17.81 -7.36 -7.30
C SER A 67 -16.53 -7.24 -6.48
N PRO A 68 -15.75 -8.32 -6.35
CA PRO A 68 -14.40 -8.21 -5.77
C PRO A 68 -13.52 -7.27 -6.60
N VAL A 69 -12.72 -6.48 -5.92
CA VAL A 69 -11.76 -5.57 -6.54
C VAL A 69 -10.37 -5.80 -5.99
N LEU A 70 -9.37 -5.60 -6.85
CA LEU A 70 -7.98 -5.42 -6.46
C LEU A 70 -7.71 -3.94 -6.32
N VAL A 71 -7.15 -3.53 -5.19
CA VAL A 71 -6.76 -2.15 -4.93
C VAL A 71 -5.30 -2.14 -4.55
N PHE A 72 -4.47 -1.51 -5.39
CA PHE A 72 -3.10 -1.17 -5.02
C PHE A 72 -3.08 0.24 -4.45
N LEU A 73 -2.47 0.40 -3.29
CA LEU A 73 -2.33 1.66 -2.58
C LEU A 73 -0.86 2.04 -2.54
N PHE A 74 -0.49 3.05 -3.32
CA PHE A 74 0.88 3.57 -3.39
C PHE A 74 1.00 4.82 -2.54
N ASP A 75 1.94 4.83 -1.60
CA ASP A 75 2.23 6.05 -0.83
C ASP A 75 2.58 7.23 -1.76
N SER A 76 2.09 8.42 -1.45
CA SER A 76 2.29 9.62 -2.28
C SER A 76 3.77 10.00 -2.49
N THR A 77 4.67 9.49 -1.65
CA THR A 77 6.12 9.71 -1.80
C THR A 77 6.81 8.64 -2.63
N SER A 78 6.06 7.59 -3.06
CA SER A 78 6.62 6.48 -3.83
C SER A 78 6.93 6.87 -5.27
N SER A 79 7.87 6.14 -5.89
CA SER A 79 8.21 6.31 -7.30
C SER A 79 7.02 6.08 -8.21
N VAL A 80 6.21 5.05 -7.94
CA VAL A 80 4.99 4.74 -8.71
C VAL A 80 3.97 5.88 -8.60
N ALA A 81 3.65 6.35 -7.38
CA ALA A 81 2.71 7.45 -7.19
C ALA A 81 3.18 8.75 -7.89
N SER A 82 4.50 8.96 -7.98
CA SER A 82 5.06 10.11 -8.68
C SER A 82 4.80 10.12 -10.19
N GLN A 83 4.53 8.96 -10.78
CA GLN A 83 4.21 8.77 -12.20
C GLN A 83 2.72 8.95 -12.48
N ILE A 84 1.86 8.80 -11.46
CA ILE A 84 0.41 8.93 -11.56
C ILE A 84 0.02 10.40 -11.40
N LYS A 85 -0.26 11.08 -12.51
CA LYS A 85 -0.60 12.52 -12.53
C LYS A 85 -2.09 12.78 -12.75
N ASP A 86 -2.72 11.92 -13.54
CA ASP A 86 -4.10 12.09 -13.99
C ASP A 86 -4.91 10.83 -13.72
N ILE A 87 -6.24 10.97 -13.70
CA ILE A 87 -7.15 9.83 -13.66
C ILE A 87 -7.09 9.13 -15.02
N GLN A 88 -6.87 7.81 -15.00
CA GLN A 88 -6.78 7.01 -16.22
C GLN A 88 -7.70 5.80 -16.11
N ILE A 89 -8.53 5.58 -17.13
CA ILE A 89 -9.32 4.35 -17.26
C ILE A 89 -8.45 3.31 -17.97
N LEU A 90 -8.40 2.12 -17.42
CA LEU A 90 -7.70 1.00 -18.04
C LEU A 90 -8.55 0.35 -19.12
N PRO A 91 -7.95 -0.10 -20.24
CA PRO A 91 -8.61 -0.96 -21.20
C PRO A 91 -9.13 -2.26 -20.55
N ASP A 92 -10.25 -2.75 -21.02
CA ASP A 92 -10.83 -4.02 -20.52
C ASP A 92 -9.89 -5.21 -20.72
N THR A 93 -9.07 -5.18 -21.77
CA THR A 93 -8.01 -6.18 -22.03
C THR A 93 -7.00 -6.24 -20.90
N ASP A 94 -6.56 -5.08 -20.41
CA ASP A 94 -5.57 -4.99 -19.34
C ASP A 94 -6.20 -5.43 -18.01
N CYS A 95 -7.45 -5.04 -17.74
CA CYS A 95 -8.19 -5.50 -16.59
C CYS A 95 -8.40 -7.02 -16.58
N ALA A 96 -8.70 -7.62 -17.75
CA ALA A 96 -8.82 -9.06 -17.88
C ALA A 96 -7.48 -9.77 -17.65
N HIS A 97 -6.40 -9.20 -18.17
CA HIS A 97 -5.06 -9.76 -17.98
C HIS A 97 -4.60 -9.68 -16.52
N ILE A 98 -4.82 -8.55 -15.84
CA ILE A 98 -4.55 -8.39 -14.40
C ILE A 98 -5.36 -9.41 -13.59
N SER A 99 -6.64 -9.60 -13.92
CA SER A 99 -7.50 -10.58 -13.24
C SER A 99 -6.98 -12.01 -13.41
N TYR A 100 -6.51 -12.35 -14.62
CA TYR A 100 -5.90 -13.66 -14.90
C TYR A 100 -4.60 -13.84 -14.09
N LEU A 101 -3.69 -12.87 -14.12
CA LEU A 101 -2.44 -12.91 -13.35
C LEU A 101 -2.68 -13.04 -11.85
N PHE A 102 -3.71 -12.35 -11.34
CA PHE A 102 -4.09 -12.46 -9.94
C PHE A 102 -4.61 -13.86 -9.59
N SER A 103 -5.41 -14.48 -10.47
CA SER A 103 -5.90 -15.84 -10.26
C SER A 103 -4.76 -16.86 -10.21
N GLU A 104 -3.76 -16.70 -11.07
CA GLU A 104 -2.55 -17.53 -11.05
C GLU A 104 -1.74 -17.32 -9.76
N PHE A 105 -1.56 -16.06 -9.34
CA PHE A 105 -0.92 -15.79 -8.06
C PHE A 105 -1.66 -16.47 -6.90
N GLU A 106 -2.99 -16.37 -6.83
CA GLU A 106 -3.80 -16.98 -5.77
C GLU A 106 -3.69 -18.51 -5.74
N ARG A 107 -3.53 -19.12 -6.90
CA ARG A 107 -3.36 -20.57 -7.03
C ARG A 107 -2.06 -21.07 -6.43
N PHE A 108 -0.97 -20.30 -6.56
CA PHE A 108 0.36 -20.71 -6.07
C PHE A 108 0.66 -20.16 -4.67
N GLY A 109 0.16 -18.99 -4.30
CA GLY A 109 0.17 -18.43 -2.95
C GLY A 109 1.56 -18.12 -2.36
N SER A 110 2.62 -18.09 -3.17
CA SER A 110 4.00 -17.86 -2.68
C SER A 110 4.43 -16.40 -2.84
N THR A 111 5.43 -15.99 -2.06
CA THR A 111 6.09 -14.68 -2.22
C THR A 111 6.62 -14.48 -3.63
N THR A 112 7.25 -15.51 -4.21
CA THR A 112 7.76 -15.46 -5.59
C THR A 112 6.64 -15.23 -6.59
N ALA A 113 5.52 -15.95 -6.46
CA ALA A 113 4.35 -15.76 -7.33
C ALA A 113 3.78 -14.34 -7.22
N TYR A 114 3.77 -13.76 -6.03
CA TYR A 114 3.35 -12.38 -5.83
C TYR A 114 4.28 -11.38 -6.56
N ILE A 115 5.59 -11.52 -6.39
CA ILE A 115 6.57 -10.65 -7.04
C ILE A 115 6.45 -10.74 -8.57
N GLN A 116 6.23 -11.94 -9.10
CA GLN A 116 6.00 -12.13 -10.54
C GLN A 116 4.72 -11.45 -11.01
N PHE A 117 3.63 -11.62 -10.28
CA PHE A 117 2.35 -10.95 -10.54
C PHE A 117 2.52 -9.43 -10.56
N GLU A 118 3.08 -8.86 -9.52
CA GLU A 118 3.33 -7.42 -9.40
C GLU A 118 4.20 -6.89 -10.56
N THR A 119 5.33 -7.56 -10.83
CA THR A 119 6.25 -7.17 -11.90
C THR A 119 5.55 -7.13 -13.26
N GLN A 120 4.71 -8.12 -13.57
CA GLN A 120 3.97 -8.16 -14.82
C GLN A 120 2.93 -7.04 -14.92
N VAL A 121 2.17 -6.81 -13.82
CA VAL A 121 1.19 -5.71 -13.76
C VAL A 121 1.88 -4.36 -13.96
N PHE A 122 2.97 -4.09 -13.26
CA PHE A 122 3.67 -2.81 -13.36
C PHE A 122 4.31 -2.61 -14.73
N HIS A 123 4.94 -3.65 -15.28
CA HIS A 123 5.49 -3.58 -16.64
C HIS A 123 4.41 -3.28 -17.69
N MET A 124 3.25 -3.95 -17.60
CA MET A 124 2.13 -3.73 -18.51
C MET A 124 1.58 -2.29 -18.43
N LEU A 125 1.54 -1.71 -17.23
CA LEU A 125 1.05 -0.35 -17.01
C LEU A 125 2.14 0.72 -17.20
N GLY A 126 3.35 0.33 -17.56
CA GLY A 126 4.48 1.24 -17.74
C GLY A 126 4.97 1.87 -16.42
N PHE A 127 4.65 1.28 -15.28
CA PHE A 127 5.16 1.76 -14.00
C PHE A 127 6.60 1.30 -13.78
N ASP A 128 7.47 2.27 -13.57
CA ASP A 128 8.81 1.99 -13.03
C ASP A 128 8.72 1.84 -11.52
N ALA A 129 8.69 0.60 -11.05
CA ALA A 129 8.79 0.30 -9.62
C ALA A 129 10.16 0.71 -9.05
N GLY A 130 11.16 0.88 -9.90
CA GLY A 130 12.42 1.62 -9.77
C GLY A 130 13.31 1.31 -8.56
N CYS A 131 13.00 0.30 -7.75
CA CYS A 131 13.57 0.23 -6.42
C CYS A 131 14.04 -1.17 -6.07
N THR A 132 15.24 -1.49 -6.54
CA THR A 132 16.01 -2.61 -6.00
C THR A 132 17.00 -2.08 -4.96
N VAL A 133 16.88 -2.55 -3.73
CA VAL A 133 17.83 -2.21 -2.67
C VAL A 133 19.13 -2.96 -2.93
N THR A 134 20.13 -2.27 -3.46
CA THR A 134 21.46 -2.82 -3.75
C THR A 134 22.53 -2.35 -2.77
N ASP A 135 22.31 -1.21 -2.11
CA ASP A 135 23.23 -0.69 -1.08
C ASP A 135 22.97 -1.40 0.26
N THR A 136 23.98 -2.10 0.74
CA THR A 136 23.90 -2.87 2.00
C THR A 136 23.55 -1.99 3.20
N ARG A 137 23.98 -0.72 3.21
CA ARG A 137 23.67 0.24 4.28
C ARG A 137 22.18 0.54 4.34
N ILE A 138 21.51 0.64 3.18
CA ILE A 138 20.05 0.83 3.11
C ILE A 138 19.33 -0.44 3.54
N ALA A 139 19.82 -1.61 3.13
CA ALA A 139 19.27 -2.88 3.59
C ALA A 139 19.37 -3.02 5.12
N ASP A 140 20.49 -2.64 5.72
CA ASP A 140 20.70 -2.67 7.17
C ASP A 140 19.83 -1.62 7.89
N ALA A 141 19.70 -0.42 7.34
CA ALA A 141 18.77 0.59 7.85
C ALA A 141 17.32 0.07 7.87
N MET A 142 16.87 -0.60 6.80
CA MET A 142 15.54 -1.21 6.75
C MET A 142 15.35 -2.30 7.81
N LYS A 143 16.38 -3.10 8.09
CA LYS A 143 16.34 -4.10 9.18
C LYS A 143 16.22 -3.40 10.54
N THR A 144 17.03 -2.37 10.78
CA THR A 144 16.99 -1.55 12.01
C THR A 144 15.60 -0.96 12.23
N ILE A 145 15.03 -0.32 11.19
CA ILE A 145 13.68 0.25 11.27
C ILE A 145 12.66 -0.83 11.66
N ARG A 146 12.66 -1.98 10.99
CA ARG A 146 11.71 -3.07 11.27
C ARG A 146 11.86 -3.69 12.66
N SER A 147 13.07 -3.71 13.21
CA SER A 147 13.32 -4.27 14.55
C SER A 147 13.01 -3.30 15.68
N GLN A 148 12.84 -2.01 15.42
CA GLN A 148 12.71 -0.95 16.43
C GLN A 148 11.46 -0.08 16.23
N LEU A 149 10.38 -0.64 15.67
CA LEU A 149 9.16 0.12 15.33
C LEU A 149 8.51 0.82 16.54
N SER A 150 8.61 0.22 17.72
CA SER A 150 8.10 0.78 18.99
C SER A 150 8.90 1.99 19.49
N MET A 151 10.15 2.15 19.03
CA MET A 151 11.03 3.21 19.48
C MET A 151 10.79 4.51 18.70
N PRO A 152 11.08 5.68 19.31
CA PRO A 152 11.13 6.95 18.59
C PRO A 152 12.36 6.96 17.66
N LEU A 153 12.16 6.53 16.42
CA LEU A 153 13.22 6.53 15.40
C LEU A 153 13.24 7.85 14.64
N SER A 154 14.36 8.57 14.67
CA SER A 154 14.59 9.69 13.79
C SER A 154 15.39 9.28 12.55
N CYS A 155 15.26 10.07 11.49
CA CYS A 155 16.05 9.89 10.27
C CYS A 155 17.56 10.02 10.54
N GLY A 156 17.94 10.90 11.48
CA GLY A 156 19.33 11.10 11.89
C GLY A 156 19.90 9.86 12.56
N ASP A 157 19.20 9.32 13.58
CA ASP A 157 19.67 8.15 14.33
C ASP A 157 19.90 6.94 13.42
N VAL A 158 18.97 6.71 12.46
CA VAL A 158 19.12 5.61 11.50
C VAL A 158 20.26 5.88 10.52
N ALA A 159 20.43 7.13 10.06
CA ALA A 159 21.53 7.50 9.18
C ALA A 159 22.89 7.27 9.86
N ASP A 160 23.03 7.70 11.12
CA ASP A 160 24.24 7.52 11.92
C ASP A 160 24.56 6.03 12.13
N SER A 161 23.54 5.18 12.35
CA SER A 161 23.72 3.74 12.53
C SER A 161 24.31 3.03 11.30
N VAL A 162 24.21 3.65 10.13
CA VAL A 162 24.76 3.14 8.86
C VAL A 162 25.87 4.03 8.29
N PHE A 163 26.44 4.88 9.11
CA PHE A 163 27.58 5.75 8.79
C PHE A 163 27.31 6.70 7.60
N LEU A 164 26.11 7.25 7.52
CA LEU A 164 25.72 8.26 6.52
C LEU A 164 25.28 9.54 7.19
N SER A 165 25.56 10.69 6.54
CA SER A 165 24.87 11.93 6.92
C SER A 165 23.38 11.82 6.63
N GLN A 166 22.53 12.50 7.41
CA GLN A 166 21.08 12.46 7.27
C GLN A 166 20.62 12.83 5.84
N GLY A 167 21.25 13.84 5.21
CA GLY A 167 20.92 14.24 3.84
C GLY A 167 21.28 13.16 2.82
N ARG A 168 22.47 12.54 2.95
CA ARG A 168 22.89 11.44 2.06
C ARG A 168 22.00 10.21 2.24
N PHE A 169 21.69 9.87 3.49
CA PHE A 169 20.77 8.77 3.81
C PHE A 169 19.39 8.99 3.20
N SER A 170 18.78 10.15 3.43
CA SER A 170 17.45 10.48 2.91
C SER A 170 17.36 10.34 1.39
N HIS A 171 18.37 10.86 0.67
CA HIS A 171 18.44 10.76 -0.79
C HIS A 171 18.57 9.29 -1.24
N LEU A 172 19.56 8.57 -0.69
CA LEU A 172 19.84 7.19 -1.07
C LEU A 172 18.68 6.25 -0.69
N PHE A 173 18.09 6.46 0.50
CA PHE A 173 16.93 5.69 0.95
C PHE A 173 15.76 5.87 -0.02
N ARG A 174 15.41 7.11 -0.38
CA ARG A 174 14.34 7.37 -1.34
C ARG A 174 14.64 6.76 -2.72
N GLN A 175 15.88 6.83 -3.18
CA GLN A 175 16.30 6.25 -4.46
C GLN A 175 16.15 4.73 -4.48
N GLN A 176 16.51 4.05 -3.37
CA GLN A 176 16.56 2.58 -3.32
C GLN A 176 15.28 1.93 -2.80
N VAL A 177 14.54 2.60 -1.90
CA VAL A 177 13.29 2.08 -1.32
C VAL A 177 12.05 2.61 -2.06
N GLY A 178 12.21 3.69 -2.84
CA GLY A 178 11.14 4.29 -3.62
C GLY A 178 10.21 5.19 -2.83
N MET A 179 10.48 5.41 -1.53
CA MET A 179 9.69 6.30 -0.68
C MET A 179 10.57 6.95 0.38
N THR A 180 10.05 8.00 1.04
CA THR A 180 10.82 8.66 2.11
C THR A 180 10.94 7.77 3.35
N PHE A 181 11.98 7.99 4.17
CA PHE A 181 12.15 7.32 5.45
C PHE A 181 10.90 7.41 6.35
N SER A 182 10.32 8.61 6.49
CA SER A 182 9.15 8.81 7.35
C SER A 182 7.91 8.06 6.85
N ALA A 183 7.70 8.03 5.53
CA ALA A 183 6.61 7.27 4.92
C ALA A 183 6.83 5.76 5.13
N TYR A 184 8.05 5.27 4.92
CA TYR A 184 8.40 3.88 5.15
C TYR A 184 8.21 3.45 6.62
N LEU A 185 8.65 4.27 7.57
CA LEU A 185 8.47 4.00 9.01
C LEU A 185 6.97 3.88 9.36
N ILE A 186 6.16 4.85 8.94
CA ILE A 186 4.70 4.81 9.15
C ILE A 186 4.09 3.56 8.50
N TYR A 187 4.49 3.27 7.28
CA TYR A 187 4.01 2.11 6.56
C TYR A 187 4.33 0.78 7.28
N GLN A 188 5.57 0.61 7.75
CA GLN A 188 5.99 -0.58 8.51
C GLN A 188 5.24 -0.69 9.85
N ARG A 189 4.96 0.43 10.53
CA ARG A 189 4.13 0.47 11.74
C ARG A 189 2.70 0.00 11.47
N LEU A 190 2.08 0.47 10.39
CA LEU A 190 0.74 0.03 9.99
C LEU A 190 0.70 -1.48 9.70
N LEU A 191 1.66 -2.00 8.94
CA LEU A 191 1.76 -3.44 8.68
C LEU A 191 1.95 -4.25 9.97
N HIS A 192 2.75 -3.74 10.92
CA HIS A 192 2.95 -4.38 12.22
C HIS A 192 1.63 -4.47 13.00
N VAL A 193 0.86 -3.37 13.08
CA VAL A 193 -0.47 -3.37 13.73
C VAL A 193 -1.36 -4.44 13.15
N TYR A 194 -1.48 -4.54 11.83
CA TYR A 194 -2.31 -5.56 11.19
C TYR A 194 -1.83 -6.99 11.50
N THR A 195 -0.52 -7.23 11.48
CA THR A 195 0.05 -8.52 11.86
C THR A 195 -0.31 -8.91 13.30
N ARG A 196 -0.24 -7.95 14.23
CA ARG A 196 -0.54 -8.19 15.65
C ARG A 196 -2.02 -8.39 15.92
N ILE A 197 -2.90 -7.64 15.26
CA ILE A 197 -4.36 -7.84 15.34
C ILE A 197 -4.73 -9.26 14.89
N LEU A 198 -4.15 -9.74 13.80
CA LEU A 198 -4.41 -11.10 13.30
C LEU A 198 -3.86 -12.20 14.22
N SER A 199 -2.85 -11.90 15.03
CA SER A 199 -2.39 -12.80 16.09
C SER A 199 -3.27 -12.76 17.36
N GLY A 200 -4.37 -12.00 17.35
CA GLY A 200 -5.33 -11.91 18.45
C GLY A 200 -5.11 -10.73 19.41
N MET A 201 -4.16 -9.85 19.13
CA MET A 201 -3.90 -8.66 19.94
C MET A 201 -5.01 -7.60 19.73
N SER A 202 -5.37 -6.86 20.77
CA SER A 202 -6.30 -5.75 20.63
C SER A 202 -5.71 -4.63 19.76
N ILE A 203 -6.56 -3.84 19.09
CA ILE A 203 -6.12 -2.67 18.31
C ILE A 203 -5.30 -1.70 19.15
N THR A 204 -5.68 -1.49 20.42
CA THR A 204 -4.99 -0.58 21.31
C THR A 204 -3.57 -1.05 21.61
N GLU A 205 -3.41 -2.31 22.02
CA GLU A 205 -2.09 -2.90 22.32
C GLU A 205 -1.21 -2.94 21.07
N ALA A 206 -1.74 -3.42 19.95
CA ALA A 206 -1.02 -3.49 18.68
C ALA A 206 -0.54 -2.11 18.22
N SER A 207 -1.36 -1.07 18.40
CA SER A 207 -0.99 0.31 18.03
C SER A 207 0.16 0.83 18.89
N LEU A 208 0.11 0.62 20.20
CA LEU A 208 1.16 1.05 21.12
C LEU A 208 2.48 0.28 20.86
N GLU A 209 2.40 -1.04 20.65
CA GLU A 209 3.55 -1.87 20.30
C GLU A 209 4.20 -1.43 18.99
N ALA A 210 3.41 -0.97 18.03
CA ALA A 210 3.91 -0.43 16.76
C ALA A 210 4.50 0.99 16.86
N GLY A 211 4.46 1.63 18.02
CA GLY A 211 5.00 2.97 18.25
C GLY A 211 4.05 4.12 17.87
N PHE A 212 2.73 3.87 17.80
CA PHE A 212 1.73 4.93 17.79
C PHE A 212 1.48 5.42 19.23
N SER A 213 1.19 6.71 19.39
CA SER A 213 0.91 7.28 20.72
C SER A 213 -0.43 6.82 21.32
N SER A 214 -1.36 6.36 20.47
CA SER A 214 -2.68 5.84 20.86
C SER A 214 -3.33 5.08 19.70
N SER A 215 -4.39 4.32 19.99
CA SER A 215 -5.24 3.71 18.95
C SER A 215 -5.96 4.76 18.10
N THR A 216 -6.27 5.93 18.64
CA THR A 216 -6.84 7.06 17.88
C THR A 216 -5.84 7.59 16.87
N HIS A 217 -4.58 7.82 17.28
CA HIS A 217 -3.51 8.24 16.37
C HIS A 217 -3.29 7.20 15.25
N PHE A 218 -3.27 5.91 15.60
CA PHE A 218 -3.23 4.85 14.58
C PHE A 218 -4.40 4.96 13.60
N ALA A 219 -5.64 5.12 14.10
CA ALA A 219 -6.84 5.18 13.24
C ALA A 219 -6.81 6.40 12.30
N GLU A 220 -6.33 7.55 12.75
CA GLU A 220 -6.15 8.75 11.92
C GLU A 220 -5.10 8.55 10.84
N VAL A 221 -3.93 8.02 11.21
CA VAL A 221 -2.86 7.71 10.25
C VAL A 221 -3.31 6.67 9.25
N ASN A 222 -3.97 5.60 9.72
CA ASN A 222 -4.51 4.54 8.86
C ASN A 222 -5.50 5.10 7.83
N ARG A 223 -6.45 5.93 8.27
CA ARG A 223 -7.40 6.57 7.35
C ARG A 223 -6.72 7.51 6.37
N ARG A 224 -5.71 8.25 6.80
CA ARG A 224 -4.93 9.15 5.93
C ARG A 224 -4.14 8.38 4.86
N VAL A 225 -3.61 7.20 5.21
CA VAL A 225 -2.78 6.40 4.28
C VAL A 225 -3.66 5.53 3.39
N PHE A 226 -4.65 4.84 3.93
CA PHE A 226 -5.43 3.82 3.21
C PHE A 226 -6.85 4.27 2.84
N GLY A 227 -7.33 5.41 3.35
CA GLY A 227 -8.70 5.87 3.13
C GLY A 227 -9.76 5.11 3.93
N LEU A 228 -9.46 3.92 4.41
CA LEU A 228 -10.37 3.01 5.10
C LEU A 228 -10.19 3.07 6.61
N SER A 229 -11.27 2.80 7.37
CA SER A 229 -11.14 2.61 8.81
C SER A 229 -10.47 1.27 9.13
N ALA A 230 -9.69 1.23 10.20
CA ALA A 230 -9.07 -0.02 10.64
C ALA A 230 -10.12 -1.12 10.90
N SER A 231 -11.28 -0.76 11.46
CA SER A 231 -12.37 -1.70 11.71
C SER A 231 -13.00 -2.25 10.42
N SER A 232 -13.02 -1.48 9.34
CA SER A 232 -13.48 -1.97 8.03
C SER A 232 -12.51 -2.97 7.44
N ILE A 233 -11.20 -2.70 7.58
CA ILE A 233 -10.16 -3.57 7.06
C ILE A 233 -10.07 -4.88 7.86
N THR A 234 -10.14 -4.81 9.19
CA THR A 234 -9.96 -5.98 10.06
C THR A 234 -11.14 -6.94 10.09
N LYS A 235 -12.32 -6.51 9.62
CA LYS A 235 -13.49 -7.38 9.54
C LYS A 235 -13.29 -8.45 8.46
N ASN A 236 -13.08 -9.69 8.87
CA ASN A 236 -12.79 -10.83 7.99
C ASN A 236 -11.49 -10.67 7.17
N LEU A 237 -10.46 -10.07 7.76
CA LEU A 237 -9.17 -9.84 7.13
C LEU A 237 -8.30 -11.11 7.15
N ILE A 238 -7.71 -11.44 5.99
CA ILE A 238 -6.51 -12.27 5.88
C ILE A 238 -5.38 -11.36 5.43
N PHE A 239 -4.29 -11.33 6.18
CA PHE A 239 -3.11 -10.52 5.86
C PHE A 239 -1.91 -11.42 5.56
N THR A 240 -1.23 -11.12 4.46
CA THR A 240 0.02 -11.78 4.07
C THR A 240 1.09 -10.71 3.88
N LYS A 241 2.13 -10.75 4.71
CA LYS A 241 3.30 -9.91 4.52
C LYS A 241 4.22 -10.58 3.50
N ILE A 242 4.46 -9.91 2.40
CA ILE A 242 5.42 -10.32 1.36
C ILE A 242 6.78 -9.74 1.78
N GLN A 243 7.76 -10.61 2.00
CA GLN A 243 9.11 -10.23 2.44
C GLN A 243 10.11 -10.32 1.29
#